data_fd29b427ca512a530840bf05a7b6ab61
#
_entry.id   fd29b427ca512a530840bf05a7b6ab61
#
_cell.length_a   1.000
_cell.length_b   1.000
_cell.length_c   1.000
_cell.angle_alpha   90.00
_cell.angle_beta   90.00
_cell.angle_gamma   90.00
#
_symmetry.space_group_name_H-M   'P 1'
#
loop_
_entity.id
_entity.type
_entity.pdbx_description
1 polymer ?
#
loop_
_entity_poly.entity_id
_entity_poly.type
_entity_poly.pdbx_seq_one_letter_code
_entity_poly.pdbx_strand_id
1 'polypeptide(L)'
;MMTDFKVNVDIKNYVAEQKMKLKDFFANNNRPLWIIQVGNNEASNRYIRNKIKDCKEVGLTNVEWSVFDETISQEDLIAEIKDRQDEFSGIIVQLPLPTHLSEEEIALAIPPEKDIDGFHPMSKFKPCTPTGIINFLKTRMNLDGLHAVIIGRSNIVGKPLAKMLTEENATVTLCHSHTKHLSNFCQTADIIICAVGKAKFLNCYSIHVPVVDVGINFDEDGRMVGDCFNTENRDVTPVPGGVGLLTRLALLENMTQTLPVESSELEGQCSLF
;
A
#
# COMPACT_ATOMS: atom_id res chain seq x y z
N MET A 1 -2.78 26.36 19.41
CA MET A 1 -1.38 26.38 18.96
C MET A 1 -1.30 25.47 17.75
N MET A 2 -1.20 26.04 16.53
CA MET A 2 -0.87 25.23 15.35
C MET A 2 0.58 24.79 15.53
N THR A 3 0.77 23.52 15.79
CA THR A 3 2.10 22.90 15.80
C THR A 3 2.67 22.98 14.39
N ASP A 4 3.97 23.29 14.27
CA ASP A 4 4.76 23.33 13.01
C ASP A 4 4.89 21.93 12.39
N PHE A 5 3.74 21.30 12.16
CA PHE A 5 3.64 19.96 11.64
C PHE A 5 3.71 19.98 10.11
N LYS A 6 4.60 19.20 9.52
CA LYS A 6 4.75 19.07 8.07
C LYS A 6 4.73 17.63 7.62
N VAL A 7 3.87 17.30 6.65
CA VAL A 7 3.81 15.98 6.01
C VAL A 7 4.78 15.83 4.84
N ASN A 8 5.29 16.94 4.30
CA ASN A 8 6.19 16.94 3.14
C ASN A 8 7.64 16.66 3.50
N VAL A 9 7.97 16.66 4.79
CA VAL A 9 9.35 16.48 5.26
C VAL A 9 9.54 15.08 5.82
N ASP A 10 10.68 14.49 5.46
CA ASP A 10 11.30 13.34 6.14
C ASP A 10 10.68 11.96 5.96
N ILE A 11 9.74 11.77 5.01
CA ILE A 11 9.21 10.42 4.71
C ILE A 11 10.35 9.44 4.40
N LYS A 12 11.37 9.89 3.65
CA LYS A 12 12.51 9.03 3.30
C LYS A 12 13.31 8.59 4.52
N ASN A 13 13.60 9.52 5.45
CA ASN A 13 14.32 9.20 6.68
C ASN A 13 13.47 8.32 7.60
N TYR A 14 12.18 8.64 7.76
CA TYR A 14 11.25 7.79 8.48
C TYR A 14 11.27 6.34 7.95
N VAL A 15 11.12 6.16 6.63
CA VAL A 15 11.13 4.84 6.01
C VAL A 15 12.48 4.14 6.19
N ALA A 16 13.59 4.88 6.07
CA ALA A 16 14.93 4.32 6.27
C ALA A 16 15.13 3.82 7.72
N GLU A 17 14.70 4.60 8.71
CA GLU A 17 14.75 4.22 10.12
C GLU A 17 13.89 2.97 10.42
N GLN A 18 12.67 2.91 9.90
CA GLN A 18 11.83 1.74 10.09
C GLN A 18 12.41 0.49 9.40
N LYS A 19 12.93 0.62 8.19
CA LYS A 19 13.63 -0.48 7.49
C LYS A 19 14.84 -1.00 8.28
N MET A 20 15.58 -0.13 8.96
CA MET A 20 16.69 -0.57 9.82
C MET A 20 16.19 -1.50 10.94
N LYS A 21 15.06 -1.21 11.56
CA LYS A 21 14.45 -2.08 12.59
C LYS A 21 14.00 -3.44 12.02
N LEU A 22 13.54 -3.45 10.76
CA LEU A 22 13.10 -4.69 10.10
C LEU A 22 14.26 -5.62 9.72
N LYS A 23 15.49 -5.09 9.56
CA LYS A 23 16.66 -5.91 9.23
C LYS A 23 16.94 -7.00 10.24
N ASP A 24 16.84 -6.69 11.53
CA ASP A 24 17.10 -7.66 12.59
C ASP A 24 16.09 -8.81 12.56
N PHE A 25 14.84 -8.50 12.20
CA PHE A 25 13.80 -9.51 12.02
C PHE A 25 14.11 -10.43 10.83
N PHE A 26 14.34 -9.87 9.64
CA PHE A 26 14.54 -10.65 8.42
C PHE A 26 15.89 -11.35 8.35
N ALA A 27 16.90 -10.92 9.10
CA ALA A 27 18.17 -11.64 9.24
C ALA A 27 17.97 -13.08 9.78
N ASN A 28 16.93 -13.28 10.61
CA ASN A 28 16.62 -14.57 11.24
C ASN A 28 15.31 -15.20 10.72
N ASN A 29 14.58 -14.52 9.83
CA ASN A 29 13.25 -14.92 9.37
C ASN A 29 13.11 -14.63 7.87
N ASN A 30 13.77 -15.42 7.03
CA ASN A 30 13.68 -15.29 5.58
C ASN A 30 12.41 -15.99 5.06
N ARG A 31 11.26 -15.36 5.23
CA ARG A 31 9.94 -15.90 4.85
C ARG A 31 9.70 -15.76 3.35
N PRO A 32 9.25 -16.81 2.64
CA PRO A 32 8.98 -16.74 1.21
C PRO A 32 7.86 -15.74 0.90
N LEU A 33 8.11 -14.85 -0.08
CA LEU A 33 7.15 -13.90 -0.60
C LEU A 33 6.89 -14.17 -2.08
N TRP A 34 5.64 -14.30 -2.47
CA TRP A 34 5.23 -14.42 -3.86
C TRP A 34 4.58 -13.15 -4.37
N ILE A 35 5.10 -12.61 -5.47
CA ILE A 35 4.53 -11.47 -6.18
C ILE A 35 4.02 -11.95 -7.53
N ILE A 36 2.72 -11.90 -7.73
CA ILE A 36 2.03 -12.32 -8.93
C ILE A 36 1.72 -11.10 -9.78
N GLN A 37 2.03 -11.18 -11.07
CA GLN A 37 1.69 -10.16 -12.06
C GLN A 37 1.02 -10.83 -13.25
N VAL A 38 -0.01 -10.20 -13.81
CA VAL A 38 -0.65 -10.61 -15.06
C VAL A 38 -0.39 -9.56 -16.12
N GLY A 39 0.12 -10.00 -17.28
CA GLY A 39 0.56 -9.12 -18.36
C GLY A 39 1.87 -8.39 -18.07
N ASN A 40 2.27 -7.50 -18.98
CA ASN A 40 3.56 -6.82 -18.95
C ASN A 40 3.39 -5.29 -18.92
N ASN A 41 2.80 -4.78 -17.84
CA ASN A 41 2.64 -3.33 -17.65
C ASN A 41 3.91 -2.71 -17.05
N GLU A 42 4.51 -1.73 -17.71
CA GLU A 42 5.79 -1.14 -17.29
C GLU A 42 5.69 -0.38 -15.94
N ALA A 43 4.55 0.21 -15.63
CA ALA A 43 4.34 0.84 -14.31
C ALA A 43 4.32 -0.21 -13.19
N SER A 44 3.62 -1.33 -13.42
CA SER A 44 3.61 -2.48 -12.50
C SER A 44 5.02 -3.08 -12.35
N ASN A 45 5.73 -3.26 -13.46
CA ASN A 45 7.12 -3.76 -13.45
C ASN A 45 8.04 -2.89 -12.57
N ARG A 46 7.95 -1.57 -12.73
CA ARG A 46 8.72 -0.61 -11.92
C ARG A 46 8.35 -0.71 -10.44
N TYR A 47 7.07 -0.85 -10.14
CA TYR A 47 6.60 -0.93 -8.77
C TYR A 47 7.04 -2.22 -8.08
N ILE A 48 6.97 -3.36 -8.79
CA ILE A 48 7.44 -4.66 -8.29
C ILE A 48 8.97 -4.66 -8.09
N ARG A 49 9.75 -4.12 -9.04
CA ARG A 49 11.20 -3.98 -8.87
C ARG A 49 11.55 -3.17 -7.61
N ASN A 50 10.78 -2.12 -7.32
CA ASN A 50 10.97 -1.35 -6.09
C ASN A 50 10.57 -2.15 -4.84
N LYS A 51 9.48 -2.95 -4.86
CA LYS A 51 9.11 -3.87 -3.77
C LYS A 51 10.26 -4.86 -3.50
N ILE A 52 10.78 -5.52 -4.54
CA ILE A 52 11.90 -6.47 -4.44
C ILE A 52 13.17 -5.80 -3.91
N LYS A 53 13.47 -4.58 -4.38
CA LYS A 53 14.60 -3.80 -3.87
C LYS A 53 14.46 -3.54 -2.37
N ASP A 54 13.28 -3.09 -1.93
CA ASP A 54 13.01 -2.82 -0.52
C ASP A 54 13.10 -4.10 0.33
N CYS A 55 12.61 -5.25 -0.18
CA CYS A 55 12.79 -6.55 0.45
C CYS A 55 14.28 -6.89 0.66
N LYS A 56 15.09 -6.75 -0.38
CA LYS A 56 16.53 -7.01 -0.30
C LYS A 56 17.24 -6.07 0.68
N GLU A 57 16.84 -4.81 0.75
CA GLU A 57 17.40 -3.82 1.68
C GLU A 57 17.20 -4.21 3.15
N VAL A 58 16.13 -4.91 3.47
CA VAL A 58 15.85 -5.41 4.84
C VAL A 58 16.31 -6.86 5.08
N GLY A 59 16.88 -7.52 4.07
CA GLY A 59 17.36 -8.90 4.20
C GLY A 59 16.34 -9.98 3.82
N LEU A 60 15.14 -9.60 3.35
CA LEU A 60 14.16 -10.53 2.80
C LEU A 60 14.57 -10.88 1.36
N THR A 61 15.26 -12.01 1.19
CA THR A 61 15.85 -12.42 -0.12
C THR A 61 15.03 -13.48 -0.84
N ASN A 62 14.17 -14.21 -0.12
CA ASN A 62 13.31 -15.25 -0.69
C ASN A 62 12.03 -14.61 -1.28
N VAL A 63 12.17 -14.01 -2.47
CA VAL A 63 11.09 -13.32 -3.17
C VAL A 63 10.98 -13.89 -4.58
N GLU A 64 9.85 -14.50 -4.87
CA GLU A 64 9.50 -14.93 -6.22
C GLU A 64 8.62 -13.88 -6.90
N TRP A 65 8.91 -13.61 -8.17
CA TRP A 65 8.09 -12.77 -9.04
C TRP A 65 7.67 -13.57 -10.25
N SER A 66 6.40 -13.97 -10.30
CA SER A 66 5.78 -14.69 -11.41
C SER A 66 5.00 -13.74 -12.30
N VAL A 67 5.22 -13.83 -13.61
CA VAL A 67 4.50 -13.05 -14.62
C VAL A 67 3.68 -14.00 -15.47
N PHE A 68 2.37 -13.90 -15.37
CA PHE A 68 1.44 -14.69 -16.18
C PHE A 68 1.07 -13.94 -17.46
N ASP A 69 0.69 -14.71 -18.48
CA ASP A 69 0.22 -14.15 -19.74
C ASP A 69 -1.02 -13.27 -19.52
N GLU A 70 -1.13 -12.19 -20.29
CA GLU A 70 -2.25 -11.26 -20.21
C GLU A 70 -3.60 -11.94 -20.50
N THR A 71 -3.60 -13.07 -21.21
CA THR A 71 -4.78 -13.84 -21.60
C THR A 71 -5.14 -14.97 -20.64
N ILE A 72 -4.42 -15.15 -19.53
CA ILE A 72 -4.73 -16.18 -18.54
C ILE A 72 -6.19 -16.06 -18.09
N SER A 73 -6.89 -17.18 -17.99
CA SER A 73 -8.26 -17.17 -17.47
C SER A 73 -8.25 -16.92 -15.94
N GLN A 74 -9.38 -16.45 -15.43
CA GLN A 74 -9.52 -16.23 -13.99
C GLN A 74 -9.44 -17.56 -13.22
N GLU A 75 -10.04 -18.61 -13.78
CA GLU A 75 -10.05 -19.95 -13.22
C GLU A 75 -8.63 -20.51 -13.11
N ASP A 76 -7.81 -20.35 -14.18
CA ASP A 76 -6.43 -20.84 -14.19
C ASP A 76 -5.55 -20.07 -13.21
N LEU A 77 -5.71 -18.74 -13.13
CA LEU A 77 -4.95 -17.94 -12.16
C LEU A 77 -5.31 -18.30 -10.72
N ILE A 78 -6.60 -18.51 -10.43
CA ILE A 78 -7.06 -18.96 -9.10
C ILE A 78 -6.55 -20.37 -8.78
N ALA A 79 -6.52 -21.27 -9.75
CA ALA A 79 -5.98 -22.62 -9.57
C ALA A 79 -4.48 -22.55 -9.22
N GLU A 80 -3.70 -21.78 -9.98
CA GLU A 80 -2.26 -21.58 -9.70
C GLU A 80 -2.01 -21.01 -8.30
N ILE A 81 -2.81 -20.02 -7.87
CA ILE A 81 -2.70 -19.47 -6.51
C ILE A 81 -2.95 -20.55 -5.47
N LYS A 82 -4.01 -21.35 -5.63
CA LYS A 82 -4.38 -22.40 -4.68
C LYS A 82 -3.36 -23.54 -4.63
N ASP A 83 -2.80 -23.91 -5.77
CA ASP A 83 -1.83 -25.00 -5.85
C ASP A 83 -0.50 -24.66 -5.19
N ARG A 84 -0.09 -23.37 -5.27
CA ARG A 84 1.22 -22.95 -4.79
C ARG A 84 1.19 -22.13 -3.49
N GLN A 85 0.03 -21.76 -2.98
CA GLN A 85 -0.08 -20.87 -1.81
C GLN A 85 0.72 -21.35 -0.59
N ASP A 86 0.90 -22.66 -0.43
CA ASP A 86 1.59 -23.23 0.73
C ASP A 86 3.11 -23.13 0.67
N GLU A 87 3.67 -22.78 -0.50
CA GLU A 87 5.09 -22.49 -0.68
C GLU A 87 5.48 -21.13 -0.09
N PHE A 88 4.52 -20.26 0.22
CA PHE A 88 4.76 -18.85 0.58
C PHE A 88 4.15 -18.46 1.91
N SER A 89 4.86 -17.59 2.63
CA SER A 89 4.37 -16.94 3.86
C SER A 89 3.51 -15.71 3.56
N GLY A 90 3.77 -15.04 2.45
CA GLY A 90 3.01 -13.88 1.98
C GLY A 90 2.80 -13.92 0.47
N ILE A 91 1.64 -13.44 0.02
CA ILE A 91 1.25 -13.40 -1.38
C ILE A 91 0.76 -12.00 -1.74
N ILE A 92 1.14 -11.52 -2.91
CA ILE A 92 0.71 -10.25 -3.49
C ILE A 92 0.25 -10.49 -4.91
N VAL A 93 -0.92 -10.01 -5.27
CA VAL A 93 -1.34 -9.87 -6.66
C VAL A 93 -1.24 -8.41 -7.05
N GLN A 94 -0.29 -8.10 -7.94
CA GLN A 94 -0.01 -6.72 -8.34
C GLN A 94 -1.13 -6.15 -9.21
N LEU A 95 -1.75 -5.09 -8.73
CA LEU A 95 -2.76 -4.32 -9.47
C LEU A 95 -2.11 -3.26 -10.40
N PRO A 96 -2.78 -2.84 -11.48
CA PRO A 96 -4.08 -3.34 -11.94
C PRO A 96 -3.99 -4.67 -12.66
N LEU A 97 -5.07 -5.43 -12.65
CA LEU A 97 -5.25 -6.64 -13.47
C LEU A 97 -5.88 -6.29 -14.83
N PRO A 98 -5.73 -7.16 -15.85
CA PRO A 98 -6.52 -7.08 -17.07
C PRO A 98 -8.03 -7.06 -16.79
N THR A 99 -8.80 -6.34 -17.58
CA THR A 99 -10.24 -6.05 -17.33
C THR A 99 -11.17 -7.27 -17.32
N HIS A 100 -10.73 -8.40 -17.87
CA HIS A 100 -11.48 -9.65 -17.85
C HIS A 100 -11.32 -10.44 -16.54
N LEU A 101 -10.39 -10.02 -15.67
CA LEU A 101 -10.14 -10.62 -14.36
C LEU A 101 -10.83 -9.80 -13.26
N SER A 102 -11.47 -10.47 -12.32
CA SER A 102 -12.07 -9.85 -11.13
C SER A 102 -11.03 -9.72 -10.01
N GLU A 103 -10.61 -8.49 -9.71
CA GLU A 103 -9.69 -8.22 -8.59
C GLU A 103 -10.26 -8.78 -7.27
N GLU A 104 -11.58 -8.71 -7.06
CA GLU A 104 -12.24 -9.18 -5.86
C GLU A 104 -12.18 -10.72 -5.72
N GLU A 105 -12.49 -11.45 -6.79
CA GLU A 105 -12.48 -12.93 -6.76
C GLU A 105 -11.05 -13.47 -6.64
N ILE A 106 -10.08 -12.81 -7.25
CA ILE A 106 -8.66 -13.18 -7.13
C ILE A 106 -8.16 -12.88 -5.72
N ALA A 107 -8.54 -11.74 -5.12
CA ALA A 107 -8.22 -11.46 -3.74
C ALA A 107 -8.80 -12.52 -2.78
N LEU A 108 -10.04 -12.99 -3.04
CA LEU A 108 -10.68 -14.07 -2.27
C LEU A 108 -9.99 -15.45 -2.41
N ALA A 109 -9.19 -15.65 -3.45
CA ALA A 109 -8.44 -16.89 -3.65
C ALA A 109 -7.17 -16.96 -2.79
N ILE A 110 -6.69 -15.83 -2.29
CA ILE A 110 -5.51 -15.77 -1.40
C ILE A 110 -5.95 -16.09 0.03
N PRO A 111 -5.26 -16.98 0.77
CA PRO A 111 -5.58 -17.20 2.18
C PRO A 111 -5.47 -15.90 2.99
N PRO A 112 -6.44 -15.56 3.85
CA PRO A 112 -6.46 -14.31 4.61
C PRO A 112 -5.20 -14.05 5.44
N GLU A 113 -4.52 -15.10 5.89
CA GLU A 113 -3.28 -15.04 6.67
C GLU A 113 -2.03 -14.82 5.81
N LYS A 114 -2.15 -14.93 4.49
CA LYS A 114 -1.06 -14.74 3.52
C LYS A 114 -1.25 -13.51 2.63
N ASP A 115 -2.44 -12.88 2.68
CA ASP A 115 -2.76 -11.65 1.92
C ASP A 115 -2.11 -10.42 2.58
N ILE A 116 -0.84 -10.22 2.33
CA ILE A 116 -0.06 -9.13 2.96
C ILE A 116 -0.35 -7.74 2.37
N ASP A 117 -1.04 -7.62 1.23
CA ASP A 117 -1.55 -6.34 0.74
C ASP A 117 -2.85 -5.90 1.45
N GLY A 118 -3.55 -6.84 2.10
CA GLY A 118 -4.75 -6.58 2.89
C GLY A 118 -6.00 -6.31 2.06
N PHE A 119 -6.15 -6.97 0.91
CA PHE A 119 -7.31 -6.77 0.01
C PHE A 119 -8.42 -7.79 0.21
N HIS A 120 -8.10 -8.96 0.77
CA HIS A 120 -9.10 -9.96 1.13
C HIS A 120 -9.97 -9.42 2.28
N PRO A 121 -11.33 -9.52 2.21
CA PRO A 121 -12.23 -9.00 3.26
C PRO A 121 -11.98 -9.54 4.66
N MET A 122 -11.44 -10.76 4.75
CA MET A 122 -11.07 -11.43 6.00
C MET A 122 -9.56 -11.40 6.26
N SER A 123 -8.80 -10.60 5.51
CA SER A 123 -7.35 -10.49 5.72
C SER A 123 -7.03 -10.15 7.17
N LYS A 124 -5.99 -10.78 7.72
CA LYS A 124 -5.44 -10.42 9.03
C LYS A 124 -4.68 -9.08 8.97
N PHE A 125 -4.35 -8.63 7.78
CA PHE A 125 -3.58 -7.41 7.57
C PHE A 125 -4.49 -6.28 7.12
N LYS A 126 -4.18 -5.09 7.59
CA LYS A 126 -4.81 -3.87 7.07
C LYS A 126 -4.17 -3.51 5.72
N PRO A 127 -4.92 -2.90 4.77
CA PRO A 127 -4.37 -2.50 3.48
C PRO A 127 -3.12 -1.63 3.63
N CYS A 128 -2.08 -1.94 2.84
CA CYS A 128 -0.75 -1.34 3.01
C CYS A 128 -0.72 0.18 2.87
N THR A 129 -1.41 0.75 1.87
CA THR A 129 -1.41 2.21 1.66
C THR A 129 -2.04 2.97 2.83
N PRO A 130 -3.27 2.65 3.28
CA PRO A 130 -3.84 3.24 4.48
C PRO A 130 -2.96 3.06 5.72
N THR A 131 -2.44 1.85 5.94
CA THR A 131 -1.59 1.54 7.09
C THR A 131 -0.33 2.40 7.11
N GLY A 132 0.37 2.49 5.99
CA GLY A 132 1.57 3.32 5.89
C GLY A 132 1.29 4.80 6.14
N ILE A 133 0.17 5.33 5.62
CA ILE A 133 -0.26 6.71 5.88
C ILE A 133 -0.53 6.92 7.38
N ILE A 134 -1.34 6.07 8.01
CA ILE A 134 -1.70 6.21 9.43
C ILE A 134 -0.46 6.11 10.32
N ASN A 135 0.40 5.10 10.11
CA ASN A 135 1.63 4.92 10.89
C ASN A 135 2.54 6.16 10.79
N PHE A 136 2.69 6.72 9.61
CA PHE A 136 3.46 7.94 9.41
C PHE A 136 2.81 9.14 10.11
N LEU A 137 1.51 9.37 9.91
CA LEU A 137 0.79 10.50 10.51
C LEU A 137 0.86 10.48 12.04
N LYS A 138 0.71 9.31 12.67
CA LYS A 138 0.84 9.15 14.14
C LYS A 138 2.21 9.57 14.69
N THR A 139 3.26 9.56 13.88
CA THR A 139 4.57 10.08 14.29
C THR A 139 4.67 11.59 14.19
N ARG A 140 3.70 12.23 13.54
CA ARG A 140 3.73 13.66 13.21
C ARG A 140 2.67 14.47 13.93
N MET A 141 1.50 13.87 14.18
CA MET A 141 0.37 14.58 14.77
C MET A 141 -0.48 13.67 15.64
N ASN A 142 -1.21 14.29 16.56
CA ASN A 142 -2.28 13.60 17.25
C ASN A 142 -3.49 13.50 16.32
N LEU A 143 -4.01 12.30 16.08
CA LEU A 143 -5.17 12.07 15.23
C LEU A 143 -6.50 12.21 16.00
N ASP A 144 -6.45 12.15 17.32
CA ASP A 144 -7.63 12.26 18.21
C ASP A 144 -8.28 13.64 18.10
N GLY A 145 -9.55 13.67 17.71
CA GLY A 145 -10.34 14.89 17.51
C GLY A 145 -10.06 15.64 16.20
N LEU A 146 -9.14 15.17 15.35
CA LEU A 146 -8.77 15.81 14.09
C LEU A 146 -9.88 15.62 13.04
N HIS A 147 -10.17 16.65 12.23
CA HIS A 147 -11.04 16.54 11.08
C HIS A 147 -10.26 16.21 9.80
N ALA A 148 -10.38 14.98 9.34
CA ALA A 148 -9.75 14.50 8.11
C ALA A 148 -10.75 14.49 6.94
N VAL A 149 -10.39 15.12 5.83
CA VAL A 149 -11.13 15.08 4.58
C VAL A 149 -10.43 14.13 3.60
N ILE A 150 -11.06 13.03 3.27
CA ILE A 150 -10.57 12.06 2.29
C ILE A 150 -11.29 12.28 0.97
N ILE A 151 -10.54 12.50 -0.11
CA ILE A 151 -11.07 12.65 -1.46
C ILE A 151 -10.74 11.38 -2.25
N GLY A 152 -11.76 10.56 -2.49
CA GLY A 152 -11.66 9.23 -3.10
C GLY A 152 -12.22 8.14 -2.18
N ARG A 153 -13.00 7.21 -2.76
CA ARG A 153 -13.71 6.15 -2.00
C ARG A 153 -13.42 4.74 -2.54
N SER A 154 -12.19 4.51 -3.01
CA SER A 154 -11.79 3.18 -3.45
C SER A 154 -11.84 2.18 -2.30
N ASN A 155 -12.04 0.91 -2.64
CA ASN A 155 -12.07 -0.18 -1.65
C ASN A 155 -10.68 -0.45 -1.06
N ILE A 156 -9.62 -0.10 -1.78
CA ILE A 156 -8.23 -0.38 -1.37
C ILE A 156 -7.55 0.78 -0.63
N VAL A 157 -8.07 2.02 -0.72
CA VAL A 157 -7.47 3.19 -0.05
C VAL A 157 -8.51 4.01 0.71
N GLY A 158 -9.44 4.68 0.02
CA GLY A 158 -10.29 5.70 0.64
C GLY A 158 -11.19 5.17 1.76
N LYS A 159 -11.92 4.08 1.50
CA LYS A 159 -12.80 3.47 2.51
C LYS A 159 -12.02 2.88 3.70
N PRO A 160 -10.97 2.07 3.50
CA PRO A 160 -10.20 1.56 4.63
C PRO A 160 -9.51 2.67 5.42
N LEU A 161 -9.00 3.71 4.76
CA LEU A 161 -8.39 4.84 5.44
C LEU A 161 -9.39 5.60 6.31
N ALA A 162 -10.63 5.81 5.82
CA ALA A 162 -11.69 6.44 6.60
C ALA A 162 -12.01 5.63 7.86
N LYS A 163 -12.12 4.30 7.74
CA LYS A 163 -12.31 3.40 8.87
C LYS A 163 -11.16 3.52 9.88
N MET A 164 -9.92 3.44 9.41
CA MET A 164 -8.74 3.48 10.29
C MET A 164 -8.60 4.84 11.00
N LEU A 165 -8.86 5.96 10.33
CA LEU A 165 -8.85 7.28 10.97
C LEU A 165 -9.95 7.40 12.04
N THR A 166 -11.12 6.84 11.79
CA THR A 166 -12.20 6.80 12.80
C THR A 166 -11.83 5.94 14.01
N GLU A 167 -11.09 4.84 13.81
CA GLU A 167 -10.52 4.03 14.89
C GLU A 167 -9.51 4.81 15.76
N GLU A 168 -8.84 5.83 15.18
CA GLU A 168 -7.94 6.75 15.88
C GLU A 168 -8.68 8.00 16.44
N ASN A 169 -10.02 7.95 16.57
CA ASN A 169 -10.91 9.03 17.03
C ASN A 169 -10.92 10.29 16.16
N ALA A 170 -10.49 10.23 14.91
CA ALA A 170 -10.63 11.35 13.98
C ALA A 170 -12.07 11.48 13.48
N THR A 171 -12.52 12.70 13.25
CA THR A 171 -13.75 12.97 12.49
C THR A 171 -13.41 12.88 10.99
N VAL A 172 -14.14 12.07 10.23
CA VAL A 172 -13.81 11.82 8.83
C VAL A 172 -14.94 12.25 7.90
N THR A 173 -14.59 13.07 6.92
CA THR A 173 -15.45 13.35 5.76
C THR A 173 -14.93 12.64 4.52
N LEU A 174 -15.68 11.66 4.01
CA LEU A 174 -15.34 10.91 2.81
C LEU A 174 -16.00 11.52 1.57
N CYS A 175 -15.24 12.21 0.74
CA CYS A 175 -15.66 12.86 -0.49
C CYS A 175 -15.45 11.97 -1.72
N HIS A 176 -16.28 12.15 -2.75
CA HIS A 176 -16.24 11.34 -3.97
C HIS A 176 -16.79 12.12 -5.18
N SER A 177 -16.86 11.51 -6.35
CA SER A 177 -17.31 12.15 -7.60
C SER A 177 -18.73 12.76 -7.56
N HIS A 178 -19.58 12.37 -6.62
CA HIS A 178 -20.90 12.95 -6.41
C HIS A 178 -20.95 14.01 -5.29
N THR A 179 -19.84 14.29 -4.64
CA THR A 179 -19.78 15.31 -3.57
C THR A 179 -19.93 16.70 -4.17
N LYS A 180 -20.94 17.43 -3.72
CA LYS A 180 -21.16 18.82 -4.11
C LYS A 180 -20.30 19.74 -3.24
N HIS A 181 -19.81 20.84 -3.81
CA HIS A 181 -19.07 21.86 -3.06
C HIS A 181 -17.87 21.32 -2.28
N LEU A 182 -17.03 20.50 -2.95
CA LEU A 182 -15.84 19.88 -2.33
C LEU A 182 -14.94 20.89 -1.59
N SER A 183 -14.82 22.13 -2.11
CA SER A 183 -14.05 23.19 -1.48
C SER A 183 -14.48 23.52 -0.04
N ASN A 184 -15.78 23.43 0.26
CA ASN A 184 -16.30 23.73 1.61
C ASN A 184 -15.78 22.71 2.63
N PHE A 185 -15.69 21.44 2.26
CA PHE A 185 -15.10 20.41 3.11
C PHE A 185 -13.60 20.61 3.31
N CYS A 186 -12.88 20.94 2.23
CA CYS A 186 -11.45 21.22 2.31
C CYS A 186 -11.10 22.40 3.20
N GLN A 187 -11.97 23.43 3.28
CA GLN A 187 -11.77 24.60 4.12
C GLN A 187 -11.89 24.32 5.62
N THR A 188 -12.62 23.29 6.01
CA THR A 188 -12.85 22.93 7.42
C THR A 188 -11.96 21.76 7.88
N ALA A 189 -11.11 21.24 7.01
CA ALA A 189 -10.22 20.13 7.30
C ALA A 189 -9.00 20.59 8.13
N ASP A 190 -8.54 19.72 9.02
CA ASP A 190 -7.23 19.81 9.64
C ASP A 190 -6.16 19.09 8.79
N ILE A 191 -6.59 18.08 8.02
CA ILE A 191 -5.76 17.37 7.04
C ILE A 191 -6.61 16.92 5.85
N ILE A 192 -6.02 16.94 4.66
CA ILE A 192 -6.65 16.43 3.44
C ILE A 192 -5.87 15.23 2.91
N ILE A 193 -6.57 14.16 2.55
CA ILE A 193 -5.98 13.01 1.87
C ILE A 193 -6.59 12.92 0.47
N CYS A 194 -5.78 13.13 -0.58
CA CYS A 194 -6.22 13.07 -1.97
C CYS A 194 -5.84 11.72 -2.58
N ALA A 195 -6.85 10.89 -2.88
CA ALA A 195 -6.72 9.52 -3.39
C ALA A 195 -7.71 9.26 -4.55
N VAL A 196 -7.63 10.09 -5.58
CA VAL A 196 -8.55 10.08 -6.74
C VAL A 196 -7.99 9.29 -7.91
N GLY A 197 -6.65 9.21 -8.02
CA GLY A 197 -5.96 8.60 -9.16
C GLY A 197 -6.11 9.40 -10.45
N LYS A 198 -6.14 10.73 -10.34
CA LYS A 198 -6.25 11.64 -11.48
C LYS A 198 -5.28 12.81 -11.33
N ALA A 199 -4.34 12.91 -12.27
CA ALA A 199 -3.37 14.02 -12.29
C ALA A 199 -4.05 15.39 -12.29
N LYS A 200 -3.45 16.34 -11.56
CA LYS A 200 -3.90 17.74 -11.50
C LYS A 200 -5.37 17.88 -11.06
N PHE A 201 -5.82 17.04 -10.13
CA PHE A 201 -7.18 17.09 -9.61
C PHE A 201 -7.36 18.15 -8.52
N LEU A 202 -6.50 18.17 -7.50
CA LEU A 202 -6.60 19.07 -6.36
C LEU A 202 -5.62 20.23 -6.51
N ASN A 203 -6.17 21.45 -6.63
CA ASN A 203 -5.37 22.68 -6.63
C ASN A 203 -5.01 23.07 -5.19
N CYS A 204 -3.74 22.97 -4.83
CA CYS A 204 -3.25 23.26 -3.49
C CYS A 204 -2.93 24.74 -3.24
N TYR A 205 -3.11 25.63 -4.22
CA TYR A 205 -2.74 27.06 -4.09
C TYR A 205 -3.38 27.73 -2.87
N SER A 206 -4.64 27.45 -2.57
CA SER A 206 -5.41 28.02 -1.45
C SER A 206 -5.55 27.07 -0.25
N ILE A 207 -4.88 25.93 -0.25
CA ILE A 207 -4.91 24.98 0.85
C ILE A 207 -3.79 25.31 1.84
N HIS A 208 -4.14 25.45 3.13
CA HIS A 208 -3.22 25.84 4.20
C HIS A 208 -3.03 24.74 5.25
N VAL A 209 -3.66 23.62 5.05
CA VAL A 209 -3.51 22.42 5.90
C VAL A 209 -2.62 21.38 5.21
N PRO A 210 -2.05 20.42 5.96
CA PRO A 210 -1.29 19.32 5.38
C PRO A 210 -2.13 18.53 4.38
N VAL A 211 -1.50 18.12 3.26
CA VAL A 211 -2.13 17.29 2.23
C VAL A 211 -1.32 16.02 2.00
N VAL A 212 -1.96 14.88 2.15
CA VAL A 212 -1.40 13.58 1.75
C VAL A 212 -1.85 13.27 0.32
N ASP A 213 -0.94 13.39 -0.63
CA ASP A 213 -1.17 13.04 -2.03
C ASP A 213 -0.87 11.55 -2.25
N VAL A 214 -1.90 10.76 -2.48
CA VAL A 214 -1.81 9.31 -2.70
C VAL A 214 -1.70 8.98 -4.19
N GLY A 215 -2.00 9.94 -5.06
CA GLY A 215 -2.05 9.74 -6.51
C GLY A 215 -0.73 9.27 -7.10
N ILE A 216 -0.81 8.32 -8.02
CA ILE A 216 0.29 7.91 -8.89
C ILE A 216 -0.22 8.01 -10.31
N ASN A 217 0.18 9.05 -11.00
CA ASN A 217 -0.19 9.34 -12.38
C ASN A 217 1.08 9.62 -13.19
N PHE A 218 0.95 9.71 -14.51
CA PHE A 218 2.03 10.13 -15.39
C PHE A 218 1.55 11.32 -16.21
N ASP A 219 2.42 12.33 -16.35
CA ASP A 219 2.17 13.47 -17.22
C ASP A 219 2.48 13.13 -18.70
N GLU A 220 2.32 14.11 -19.58
CA GLU A 220 2.54 13.97 -21.03
C GLU A 220 4.01 13.63 -21.37
N ASP A 221 4.95 13.99 -20.48
CA ASP A 221 6.37 13.66 -20.61
C ASP A 221 6.73 12.29 -19.97
N GLY A 222 5.73 11.55 -19.46
CA GLY A 222 5.93 10.27 -18.77
C GLY A 222 6.54 10.40 -17.37
N ARG A 223 6.53 11.59 -16.78
CA ARG A 223 7.00 11.82 -15.40
C ARG A 223 5.90 11.47 -14.42
N MET A 224 6.29 10.82 -13.31
CA MET A 224 5.34 10.52 -12.23
C MET A 224 4.89 11.79 -11.54
N VAL A 225 3.57 11.97 -11.42
CA VAL A 225 2.91 13.10 -10.75
C VAL A 225 1.79 12.60 -9.84
N GLY A 226 1.44 13.41 -8.83
CA GLY A 226 0.33 13.12 -7.93
C GLY A 226 -1.03 13.58 -8.46
N ASP A 227 -2.02 13.47 -7.58
CA ASP A 227 -3.35 14.04 -7.80
C ASP A 227 -3.36 15.56 -7.55
N CYS A 228 -2.39 16.08 -6.79
CA CYS A 228 -2.27 17.48 -6.41
C CYS A 228 -1.41 18.27 -7.39
N PHE A 229 -1.70 19.59 -7.51
CA PHE A 229 -0.87 20.51 -8.28
C PHE A 229 -0.81 21.89 -7.60
N ASN A 230 0.10 22.78 -8.04
CA ASN A 230 0.41 24.05 -7.38
C ASN A 230 0.81 23.82 -5.92
N THR A 231 1.75 22.88 -5.74
CA THR A 231 2.18 22.41 -4.41
C THR A 231 3.38 23.18 -3.85
N GLU A 232 3.95 24.11 -4.62
CA GLU A 232 5.09 24.92 -4.21
C GLU A 232 4.77 25.70 -2.93
N ASN A 233 5.65 25.61 -1.94
CA ASN A 233 5.49 26.22 -0.61
C ASN A 233 4.24 25.75 0.14
N ARG A 234 3.70 24.57 -0.19
CA ARG A 234 2.60 23.91 0.52
C ARG A 234 3.10 22.66 1.23
N ASP A 235 2.40 22.29 2.28
CA ASP A 235 2.69 21.07 3.00
C ASP A 235 1.95 19.88 2.34
N VAL A 236 2.54 19.38 1.26
CA VAL A 236 1.99 18.26 0.47
C VAL A 236 3.03 17.16 0.38
N THR A 237 2.65 15.91 0.61
CA THR A 237 3.56 14.76 0.42
C THR A 237 4.07 14.71 -1.01
N PRO A 238 5.39 14.50 -1.24
CA PRO A 238 5.95 14.51 -2.59
C PRO A 238 5.53 13.29 -3.42
N VAL A 239 5.37 13.49 -4.72
CA VAL A 239 5.21 12.40 -5.71
C VAL A 239 6.23 12.64 -6.83
N PRO A 240 7.20 11.72 -7.02
CA PRO A 240 7.50 10.51 -6.24
C PRO A 240 8.17 10.80 -4.88
N GLY A 241 8.18 9.79 -4.01
CA GLY A 241 8.94 9.84 -2.75
C GLY A 241 8.10 10.08 -1.49
N GLY A 242 6.78 10.07 -1.62
CA GLY A 242 5.81 10.15 -0.53
C GLY A 242 5.13 8.82 -0.22
N VAL A 243 3.82 8.76 -0.39
CA VAL A 243 2.96 7.64 0.02
C VAL A 243 3.41 6.28 -0.53
N GLY A 244 3.92 6.22 -1.76
CA GLY A 244 4.44 4.96 -2.31
C GLY A 244 5.59 4.33 -1.51
N LEU A 245 6.39 5.12 -0.78
CA LEU A 245 7.39 4.60 0.15
C LEU A 245 6.73 4.03 1.41
N LEU A 246 5.71 4.70 1.92
CA LEU A 246 4.94 4.26 3.10
C LEU A 246 4.19 2.96 2.84
N THR A 247 3.59 2.82 1.65
CA THR A 247 2.90 1.60 1.21
C THR A 247 3.85 0.40 1.21
N ARG A 248 5.06 0.56 0.64
CA ARG A 248 6.04 -0.52 0.58
C ARG A 248 6.66 -0.85 1.94
N LEU A 249 6.77 0.14 2.84
CA LEU A 249 7.15 -0.11 4.23
C LEU A 249 6.08 -0.95 4.96
N ALA A 250 4.81 -0.56 4.86
CA ALA A 250 3.71 -1.29 5.50
C ALA A 250 3.62 -2.75 5.01
N LEU A 251 3.93 -3.01 3.74
CA LEU A 251 4.02 -4.35 3.20
C LEU A 251 5.12 -5.18 3.89
N LEU A 252 6.29 -4.61 4.12
CA LEU A 252 7.37 -5.27 4.86
C LEU A 252 6.97 -5.50 6.33
N GLU A 253 6.27 -4.54 6.94
CA GLU A 253 5.72 -4.68 8.30
C GLU A 253 4.71 -5.83 8.36
N ASN A 254 3.80 -5.95 7.39
CA ASN A 254 2.85 -7.06 7.29
C ASN A 254 3.57 -8.40 7.15
N MET A 255 4.64 -8.49 6.35
CA MET A 255 5.46 -9.71 6.23
C MET A 255 6.06 -10.18 7.56
N THR A 256 6.36 -9.29 8.49
CA THR A 256 6.86 -9.71 9.81
C THR A 256 5.82 -10.47 10.65
N GLN A 257 4.55 -10.30 10.33
CA GLN A 257 3.42 -10.86 11.06
C GLN A 257 2.90 -12.17 10.43
N THR A 258 3.40 -12.56 9.24
CA THR A 258 3.03 -13.84 8.61
C THR A 258 3.60 -15.01 9.40
N LEU A 259 3.08 -16.20 9.19
CA LEU A 259 3.65 -17.42 9.74
C LEU A 259 4.78 -17.93 8.80
N PRO A 260 5.83 -18.58 9.33
CA PRO A 260 6.79 -19.28 8.50
C PRO A 260 6.10 -20.42 7.76
N VAL A 261 6.60 -20.75 6.58
CA VAL A 261 6.21 -22.00 5.90
C VAL A 261 6.82 -23.16 6.70
N GLU A 262 6.01 -24.12 7.10
CA GLU A 262 6.51 -25.33 7.72
C GLU A 262 7.41 -26.05 6.68
N SER A 263 8.68 -26.22 7.00
CA SER A 263 9.52 -27.10 6.22
C SER A 263 8.91 -28.50 6.32
N SER A 264 8.43 -29.04 5.21
CA SER A 264 8.22 -30.48 5.12
C SER A 264 9.62 -31.12 5.19
N GLU A 265 10.11 -31.32 6.42
CA GLU A 265 11.18 -32.26 6.64
C GLU A 265 10.63 -33.62 6.19
N LEU A 266 11.05 -34.03 5.02
CA LEU A 266 11.05 -35.44 4.65
C LEU A 266 11.90 -36.14 5.72
N GLU A 267 11.27 -36.55 6.84
CA GLU A 267 11.80 -37.59 7.67
C GLU A 267 11.85 -38.86 6.81
N GLY A 268 12.94 -38.96 6.07
CA GLY A 268 13.39 -40.24 5.58
C GLY A 268 13.66 -41.13 6.77
N GLN A 269 12.66 -41.81 7.24
CA GLN A 269 12.86 -42.97 8.12
C GLN A 269 13.74 -43.95 7.35
N CYS A 270 15.02 -43.83 7.57
CA CYS A 270 15.96 -44.91 7.36
C CYS A 270 15.68 -45.95 8.46
N SER A 271 14.70 -46.83 8.26
CA SER A 271 14.60 -48.07 9.05
C SER A 271 15.64 -49.02 8.53
N LEU A 272 16.82 -48.96 9.13
CA LEU A 272 17.71 -50.11 9.18
C LEU A 272 17.11 -51.06 10.24
N PHE A 273 16.56 -52.16 9.76
CA PHE A 273 16.73 -53.55 10.23
C PHE A 273 15.72 -54.45 9.54
#